data_2b613a003012b42c16fcd3e4e6d375d2
#
_entry.id   2b613a003012b42c16fcd3e4e6d375d2
#
_cell.length_a   1.000
_cell.length_b   1.000
_cell.length_c   1.000
_cell.angle_alpha   90.00
_cell.angle_beta   90.00
_cell.angle_gamma   90.00
#
_symmetry.space_group_name_H-M   'P 1'
#
loop_
_entity.id
_entity.type
_entity.pdbx_description
1 polymer ?
#
loop_
_entity_poly.entity_id
_entity_poly.type
_entity_poly.pdbx_seq_one_letter_code
_entity_poly.pdbx_strand_id
1 'polypeptide(L)'
;MEVFVDIVIHILVPLVVLIFLTLVVILVVNRMIYEVYKFRIKSVKSKIDKFLTSLVFSPFDEDEFAKKIKNFKKKIPFEKSWCKEIILSEIINLKQNLKGESSNHLHFIYEQFELYRFSIKLLNNPLWYVKSAGIYHFKALQYSKGEPAVRPYLKHKNKNLSTNAYIALIALASDKLDFLIDYPETLSLTSEIKIMDILHSRKPPMPSNLKDWIHSPNPSIVKMGVKFMVYYNFSISKEDIIRLLKSESEMIRNEVIMATRNLYIEDAETILIQQFKSESKKNKIEILTSLGAIGTEVAENFLSQLLIDTTDVDVKLATVYSLNAINGHYFESSFTDSPEVMAMVRHVKDPYI
;
A
#
# COMPACT_ATOMS: atom_id res chain seq x y z
N MET A 1 61.39 -28.89 -14.11
CA MET A 1 60.98 -27.74 -13.29
C MET A 1 61.25 -26.42 -14.00
N GLU A 2 62.45 -26.26 -14.61
CA GLU A 2 62.84 -25.07 -15.38
C GLU A 2 61.88 -24.71 -16.53
N VAL A 3 61.50 -25.67 -17.38
CA VAL A 3 60.60 -25.44 -18.51
C VAL A 3 59.23 -24.92 -18.05
N PHE A 4 58.72 -25.39 -16.91
CA PHE A 4 57.48 -24.94 -16.35
C PHE A 4 57.57 -23.49 -15.86
N VAL A 5 58.67 -23.13 -15.19
CA VAL A 5 58.94 -21.76 -14.72
C VAL A 5 59.06 -20.79 -15.90
N ASP A 6 59.67 -21.23 -16.97
CA ASP A 6 59.87 -20.42 -18.18
C ASP A 6 58.54 -20.14 -18.91
N ILE A 7 57.65 -21.12 -19.00
CA ILE A 7 56.30 -20.95 -19.53
C ILE A 7 55.47 -19.97 -18.65
N VAL A 8 55.58 -20.08 -17.33
CA VAL A 8 54.86 -19.18 -16.42
C VAL A 8 55.34 -17.74 -16.58
N ILE A 9 56.63 -17.50 -16.60
CA ILE A 9 57.20 -16.14 -16.64
C ILE A 9 57.00 -15.49 -18.02
N HIS A 10 57.23 -16.23 -19.10
CA HIS A 10 57.28 -15.63 -20.45
C HIS A 10 55.94 -15.69 -21.20
N ILE A 11 55.02 -16.55 -20.77
CA ILE A 11 53.71 -16.67 -21.44
C ILE A 11 52.55 -16.31 -20.49
N LEU A 12 52.45 -16.96 -19.31
CA LEU A 12 51.31 -16.81 -18.43
C LEU A 12 51.28 -15.40 -17.81
N VAL A 13 52.39 -14.91 -17.27
CA VAL A 13 52.43 -13.58 -16.63
C VAL A 13 52.11 -12.46 -17.63
N PRO A 14 52.74 -12.39 -18.83
CA PRO A 14 52.38 -11.38 -19.84
C PRO A 14 50.92 -11.48 -20.28
N LEU A 15 50.39 -12.70 -20.42
CA LEU A 15 48.98 -12.91 -20.77
C LEU A 15 48.01 -12.36 -19.68
N VAL A 16 48.29 -12.65 -18.41
CA VAL A 16 47.50 -12.13 -17.29
C VAL A 16 47.58 -10.60 -17.22
N VAL A 17 48.77 -10.03 -17.41
CA VAL A 17 48.94 -8.57 -17.45
C VAL A 17 48.16 -7.96 -18.62
N LEU A 18 48.20 -8.58 -19.80
CA LEU A 18 47.44 -8.11 -20.97
C LEU A 18 45.91 -8.16 -20.70
N ILE A 19 45.43 -9.25 -20.11
CA ILE A 19 44.01 -9.38 -19.73
C ILE A 19 43.63 -8.29 -18.72
N PHE A 20 44.46 -8.08 -17.69
CA PHE A 20 44.22 -7.04 -16.68
C PHE A 20 44.17 -5.64 -17.31
N LEU A 21 45.13 -5.28 -18.15
CA LEU A 21 45.15 -4.00 -18.86
C LEU A 21 43.90 -3.82 -19.75
N THR A 22 43.50 -4.88 -20.45
CA THR A 22 42.27 -4.87 -21.27
C THR A 22 41.04 -4.60 -20.43
N LEU A 23 40.90 -5.27 -19.27
CA LEU A 23 39.77 -5.03 -18.33
C LEU A 23 39.78 -3.59 -17.80
N VAL A 24 40.95 -3.05 -17.44
CA VAL A 24 41.06 -1.65 -16.98
C VAL A 24 40.63 -0.68 -18.10
N VAL A 25 41.06 -0.89 -19.34
CA VAL A 25 40.62 -0.07 -20.48
C VAL A 25 39.11 -0.15 -20.67
N ILE A 26 38.51 -1.34 -20.62
CA ILE A 26 37.06 -1.54 -20.72
C ILE A 26 36.34 -0.78 -19.61
N LEU A 27 36.81 -0.84 -18.37
CA LEU A 27 36.19 -0.12 -17.23
C LEU A 27 36.27 1.41 -17.42
N VAL A 28 37.43 1.93 -17.84
CA VAL A 28 37.61 3.37 -18.09
C VAL A 28 36.69 3.85 -19.23
N VAL A 29 36.65 3.12 -20.33
CA VAL A 29 35.79 3.45 -21.48
C VAL A 29 34.31 3.41 -21.08
N ASN A 30 33.88 2.35 -20.37
CA ASN A 30 32.52 2.25 -19.87
C ASN A 30 32.16 3.42 -18.94
N ARG A 31 33.06 3.82 -18.06
CA ARG A 31 32.87 4.97 -17.18
C ARG A 31 32.73 6.28 -17.96
N MET A 32 33.56 6.51 -18.94
CA MET A 32 33.49 7.69 -19.82
C MET A 32 32.16 7.74 -20.57
N ILE A 33 31.74 6.63 -21.18
CA ILE A 33 30.45 6.52 -21.88
C ILE A 33 29.31 6.80 -20.90
N TYR A 34 29.35 6.24 -19.69
CA TYR A 34 28.35 6.45 -18.66
C TYR A 34 28.22 7.93 -18.26
N GLU A 35 29.33 8.64 -18.01
CA GLU A 35 29.31 10.06 -17.62
C GLU A 35 28.75 10.96 -18.74
N VAL A 36 29.14 10.72 -20.00
CA VAL A 36 28.60 11.43 -21.17
C VAL A 36 27.12 11.17 -21.30
N TYR A 37 26.68 9.91 -21.14
CA TYR A 37 25.27 9.52 -21.21
C TYR A 37 24.46 10.16 -20.08
N LYS A 38 24.98 10.17 -18.86
CA LYS A 38 24.37 10.80 -17.67
C LYS A 38 24.18 12.30 -17.85
N PHE A 39 25.19 13.01 -18.40
CA PHE A 39 25.09 14.43 -18.70
C PHE A 39 23.98 14.71 -19.74
N ARG A 40 23.91 13.89 -20.79
CA ARG A 40 22.88 13.99 -21.83
C ARG A 40 21.48 13.76 -21.26
N ILE A 41 21.30 12.73 -20.43
CA ILE A 41 20.05 12.45 -19.74
C ILE A 41 19.65 13.64 -18.86
N LYS A 42 20.56 14.17 -18.05
CA LYS A 42 20.29 15.32 -17.17
C LYS A 42 19.84 16.55 -17.95
N SER A 43 20.48 16.85 -19.08
CA SER A 43 20.10 17.97 -19.94
C SER A 43 18.71 17.77 -20.55
N VAL A 44 18.39 16.57 -21.03
CA VAL A 44 17.07 16.26 -21.61
C VAL A 44 16.00 16.28 -20.50
N LYS A 45 16.28 15.72 -19.31
CA LYS A 45 15.37 15.75 -18.17
C LYS A 45 15.00 17.17 -17.78
N SER A 46 15.98 18.08 -17.67
CA SER A 46 15.73 19.49 -17.36
C SER A 46 14.85 20.19 -18.40
N LYS A 47 15.01 19.84 -19.70
CA LYS A 47 14.13 20.36 -20.77
C LYS A 47 12.70 19.84 -20.64
N ILE A 48 12.54 18.54 -20.35
CA ILE A 48 11.24 17.87 -20.17
C ILE A 48 10.51 18.48 -18.97
N ASP A 49 11.18 18.60 -17.84
CA ASP A 49 10.62 19.15 -16.61
C ASP A 49 10.10 20.58 -16.82
N LYS A 50 10.93 21.48 -17.36
CA LYS A 50 10.52 22.85 -17.70
C LYS A 50 9.33 22.89 -18.66
N PHE A 51 9.34 22.05 -19.69
CA PHE A 51 8.27 22.00 -20.67
C PHE A 51 6.95 21.50 -20.06
N LEU A 52 6.97 20.38 -19.33
CA LEU A 52 5.77 19.82 -18.71
C LEU A 52 5.20 20.76 -17.65
N THR A 53 6.05 21.34 -16.81
CA THR A 53 5.64 22.34 -15.80
C THR A 53 4.97 23.52 -16.49
N SER A 54 5.60 24.11 -17.52
CA SER A 54 5.01 25.22 -18.25
C SER A 54 3.67 24.90 -18.88
N LEU A 55 3.52 23.66 -19.41
CA LEU A 55 2.30 23.21 -20.06
C LEU A 55 1.16 23.03 -19.06
N VAL A 56 1.44 22.35 -17.93
CA VAL A 56 0.42 22.03 -16.92
C VAL A 56 -0.15 23.29 -16.25
N PHE A 57 0.67 24.33 -16.07
CA PHE A 57 0.23 25.59 -15.47
C PHE A 57 -0.25 26.63 -16.49
N SER A 58 -0.26 26.30 -17.81
CA SER A 58 -0.90 27.14 -18.83
C SER A 58 -2.42 26.91 -18.84
N PRO A 59 -3.22 27.89 -19.30
CA PRO A 59 -4.62 27.66 -19.64
C PRO A 59 -4.76 26.48 -20.58
N PHE A 60 -5.75 25.62 -20.33
CA PHE A 60 -5.92 24.38 -21.09
C PHE A 60 -6.60 24.68 -22.44
N ASP A 61 -5.90 24.36 -23.51
CA ASP A 61 -6.40 24.36 -24.88
C ASP A 61 -5.84 23.12 -25.59
N GLU A 62 -6.72 22.24 -26.02
CA GLU A 62 -6.33 20.94 -26.62
C GLU A 62 -5.47 21.10 -27.88
N ASP A 63 -5.86 22.01 -28.78
CA ASP A 63 -5.17 22.24 -30.06
C ASP A 63 -3.78 22.85 -29.82
N GLU A 64 -3.70 23.83 -28.92
CA GLU A 64 -2.46 24.48 -28.56
C GLU A 64 -1.50 23.49 -27.87
N PHE A 65 -2.01 22.67 -26.92
CA PHE A 65 -1.23 21.64 -26.23
C PHE A 65 -0.71 20.59 -27.23
N ALA A 66 -1.58 20.07 -28.11
CA ALA A 66 -1.17 19.10 -29.13
C ALA A 66 -0.07 19.66 -30.03
N LYS A 67 -0.19 20.91 -30.47
CA LYS A 67 0.81 21.61 -31.32
C LYS A 67 2.14 21.82 -30.55
N LYS A 68 2.09 22.26 -29.28
CA LYS A 68 3.27 22.44 -28.42
C LYS A 68 4.00 21.10 -28.22
N ILE A 69 3.26 20.04 -27.90
CA ILE A 69 3.81 18.69 -27.70
C ILE A 69 4.46 18.15 -28.97
N LYS A 70 3.77 18.28 -30.13
CA LYS A 70 4.32 17.87 -31.43
C LYS A 70 5.64 18.57 -31.76
N ASN A 71 5.73 19.86 -31.48
CA ASN A 71 6.96 20.63 -31.69
C ASN A 71 8.06 20.27 -30.68
N PHE A 72 7.70 19.97 -29.44
CA PHE A 72 8.65 19.57 -28.42
C PHE A 72 9.24 18.18 -28.69
N LYS A 73 8.45 17.20 -29.17
CA LYS A 73 8.94 15.88 -29.60
C LYS A 73 10.14 15.98 -30.57
N LYS A 74 10.15 16.99 -31.46
CA LYS A 74 11.26 17.21 -32.41
C LYS A 74 12.55 17.73 -31.75
N LYS A 75 12.47 18.33 -30.56
CA LYS A 75 13.62 18.93 -29.84
C LYS A 75 14.33 17.97 -28.88
N ILE A 76 13.79 16.78 -28.70
CA ILE A 76 14.31 15.75 -27.79
C ILE A 76 14.42 14.41 -28.52
N PRO A 77 15.24 13.47 -28.04
CA PRO A 77 15.36 12.14 -28.65
C PRO A 77 14.15 11.24 -28.29
N PHE A 78 12.95 11.67 -28.67
CA PHE A 78 11.67 11.06 -28.26
C PHE A 78 11.53 9.58 -28.63
N GLU A 79 12.17 9.13 -29.75
CA GLU A 79 12.10 7.72 -30.17
C GLU A 79 12.85 6.77 -29.23
N LYS A 80 13.76 7.29 -28.42
CA LYS A 80 14.51 6.46 -27.46
C LYS A 80 13.65 6.12 -26.24
N SER A 81 13.62 4.84 -25.87
CA SER A 81 12.84 4.36 -24.71
C SER A 81 13.16 5.10 -23.41
N TRP A 82 14.43 5.39 -23.13
CA TRP A 82 14.83 6.15 -21.94
C TRP A 82 14.24 7.57 -21.90
N CYS A 83 14.04 8.21 -23.08
CA CYS A 83 13.44 9.53 -23.14
C CYS A 83 11.93 9.46 -22.81
N LYS A 84 11.22 8.46 -23.35
CA LYS A 84 9.82 8.18 -23.04
C LYS A 84 9.63 7.89 -21.54
N GLU A 85 10.57 7.12 -20.94
CA GLU A 85 10.58 6.82 -19.51
C GLU A 85 10.71 8.08 -18.65
N ILE A 86 11.61 9.00 -19.02
CA ILE A 86 11.78 10.28 -18.32
C ILE A 86 10.50 11.12 -18.41
N ILE A 87 9.91 11.28 -19.60
CA ILE A 87 8.67 12.04 -19.76
C ILE A 87 7.58 11.45 -18.87
N LEU A 88 7.42 10.14 -18.91
CA LEU A 88 6.42 9.42 -18.14
C LEU A 88 6.64 9.56 -16.64
N SER A 89 7.89 9.44 -16.18
CA SER A 89 8.26 9.65 -14.78
C SER A 89 7.91 11.06 -14.30
N GLU A 90 8.18 12.09 -15.12
CA GLU A 90 7.83 13.47 -14.76
C GLU A 90 6.30 13.71 -14.77
N ILE A 91 5.56 13.11 -15.71
CA ILE A 91 4.09 13.17 -15.69
C ILE A 91 3.54 12.49 -14.43
N ILE A 92 4.07 11.34 -14.04
CA ILE A 92 3.67 10.64 -12.81
C ILE A 92 4.00 11.50 -11.57
N ASN A 93 5.18 12.09 -11.49
CA ASN A 93 5.58 12.98 -10.42
C ASN A 93 4.63 14.19 -10.29
N LEU A 94 4.27 14.80 -11.42
CA LEU A 94 3.31 15.89 -11.45
C LEU A 94 1.93 15.42 -10.97
N LYS A 95 1.46 14.24 -11.41
CA LYS A 95 0.17 13.65 -10.99
C LYS A 95 0.10 13.42 -9.49
N GLN A 96 1.20 13.02 -8.86
CA GLN A 96 1.24 12.78 -7.42
C GLN A 96 1.23 14.08 -6.58
N ASN A 97 1.74 15.17 -7.14
CA ASN A 97 1.87 16.45 -6.45
C ASN A 97 0.74 17.44 -6.78
N LEU A 98 -0.02 17.22 -7.85
CA LEU A 98 -1.10 18.11 -8.30
C LEU A 98 -2.47 17.50 -7.96
N LYS A 99 -3.40 18.37 -7.54
CA LYS A 99 -4.81 18.03 -7.28
C LYS A 99 -5.72 18.90 -8.17
N GLY A 100 -6.94 18.43 -8.40
CA GLY A 100 -7.96 19.18 -9.15
C GLY A 100 -7.79 19.12 -10.65
N GLU A 101 -8.23 20.17 -11.36
CA GLU A 101 -8.32 20.22 -12.84
C GLU A 101 -7.00 20.00 -13.55
N SER A 102 -5.90 20.57 -13.03
CA SER A 102 -4.55 20.37 -13.57
C SER A 102 -4.14 18.90 -13.67
N SER A 103 -4.73 18.04 -12.81
CA SER A 103 -4.52 16.60 -12.85
C SER A 103 -5.16 15.93 -14.08
N ASN A 104 -6.26 16.49 -14.61
CA ASN A 104 -6.94 15.96 -15.80
C ASN A 104 -6.15 16.27 -17.09
N HIS A 105 -5.47 17.42 -17.13
CA HIS A 105 -4.60 17.78 -18.26
C HIS A 105 -3.47 16.76 -18.46
N LEU A 106 -3.00 16.10 -17.38
CA LEU A 106 -1.94 15.10 -17.46
C LEU A 106 -2.35 13.84 -18.24
N HIS A 107 -3.63 13.44 -18.23
CA HIS A 107 -4.11 12.34 -19.08
C HIS A 107 -4.04 12.71 -20.55
N PHE A 108 -4.47 13.92 -20.90
CA PHE A 108 -4.36 14.44 -22.27
C PHE A 108 -2.90 14.48 -22.72
N ILE A 109 -1.99 15.02 -21.90
CA ILE A 109 -0.55 15.07 -22.19
C ILE A 109 0.02 13.66 -22.40
N TYR A 110 -0.36 12.69 -21.56
CA TYR A 110 0.04 11.29 -21.68
C TYR A 110 -0.40 10.68 -23.01
N GLU A 111 -1.63 10.95 -23.45
CA GLU A 111 -2.16 10.51 -24.74
C GLU A 111 -1.46 11.20 -25.91
N GLN A 112 -1.27 12.51 -25.89
CA GLN A 112 -0.62 13.29 -26.97
C GLN A 112 0.86 12.90 -27.16
N PHE A 113 1.56 12.50 -26.09
CA PHE A 113 2.86 11.88 -26.20
C PHE A 113 2.81 10.41 -26.66
N GLU A 114 1.62 9.82 -26.84
CA GLU A 114 1.42 8.40 -27.18
C GLU A 114 2.10 7.43 -26.20
N LEU A 115 2.27 7.85 -24.93
CA LEU A 115 2.98 7.05 -23.91
C LEU A 115 2.17 5.83 -23.47
N TYR A 116 0.85 5.83 -23.69
CA TYR A 116 0.04 4.64 -23.47
C TYR A 116 0.52 3.46 -24.33
N ARG A 117 0.93 3.71 -25.60
CA ARG A 117 1.52 2.68 -26.48
C ARG A 117 2.83 2.16 -25.92
N PHE A 118 3.63 3.04 -25.31
CA PHE A 118 4.86 2.64 -24.62
C PHE A 118 4.56 1.75 -23.41
N SER A 119 3.58 2.11 -22.58
CA SER A 119 3.15 1.29 -21.44
C SER A 119 2.60 -0.09 -21.89
N ILE A 120 1.79 -0.14 -22.97
CA ILE A 120 1.34 -1.41 -23.58
C ILE A 120 2.53 -2.25 -24.08
N LYS A 121 3.52 -1.62 -24.72
CA LYS A 121 4.74 -2.34 -25.16
C LYS A 121 5.48 -3.00 -24.00
N LEU A 122 5.53 -2.34 -22.82
CA LEU A 122 6.12 -2.92 -21.62
C LEU A 122 5.30 -4.12 -21.11
N LEU A 123 3.97 -4.06 -21.16
CA LEU A 123 3.10 -5.20 -20.78
C LEU A 123 3.34 -6.44 -21.65
N ASN A 124 3.69 -6.26 -22.92
CA ASN A 124 3.97 -7.36 -23.85
C ASN A 124 5.40 -7.91 -23.76
N ASN A 125 6.24 -7.36 -22.87
CA ASN A 125 7.61 -7.85 -22.67
C ASN A 125 7.60 -9.26 -22.01
N PRO A 126 8.51 -10.18 -22.33
CA PRO A 126 8.56 -11.51 -21.68
C PRO A 126 8.90 -11.44 -20.19
N LEU A 127 9.64 -10.43 -19.74
CA LEU A 127 10.12 -10.27 -18.37
C LEU A 127 9.02 -9.68 -17.46
N TRP A 128 8.69 -10.39 -16.40
CA TRP A 128 7.58 -10.01 -15.50
C TRP A 128 7.77 -8.63 -14.83
N TYR A 129 9.01 -8.26 -14.48
CA TYR A 129 9.30 -6.95 -13.88
C TYR A 129 9.13 -5.79 -14.87
N VAL A 130 9.37 -6.02 -16.16
CA VAL A 130 9.10 -5.03 -17.21
C VAL A 130 7.59 -4.87 -17.41
N LYS A 131 6.83 -5.99 -17.39
CA LYS A 131 5.36 -5.94 -17.38
C LYS A 131 4.84 -5.15 -16.17
N SER A 132 5.43 -5.37 -14.99
CA SER A 132 5.07 -4.62 -13.77
C SER A 132 5.26 -3.12 -13.92
N ALA A 133 6.29 -2.66 -14.65
CA ALA A 133 6.47 -1.25 -14.96
C ALA A 133 5.31 -0.70 -15.80
N GLY A 134 4.87 -1.43 -16.83
CA GLY A 134 3.69 -1.04 -17.63
C GLY A 134 2.41 -0.94 -16.80
N ILE A 135 2.16 -1.91 -15.89
CA ILE A 135 1.05 -1.88 -14.94
C ILE A 135 1.15 -0.66 -14.01
N TYR A 136 2.36 -0.39 -13.49
CA TYR A 136 2.62 0.75 -12.62
C TYR A 136 2.28 2.08 -13.29
N HIS A 137 2.61 2.25 -14.58
CA HIS A 137 2.30 3.48 -15.32
C HIS A 137 0.80 3.78 -15.33
N PHE A 138 -0.02 2.79 -15.69
CA PHE A 138 -1.48 2.94 -15.69
C PHE A 138 -2.01 3.24 -14.30
N LYS A 139 -1.54 2.49 -13.28
CA LYS A 139 -1.94 2.69 -11.89
C LYS A 139 -1.57 4.09 -11.38
N ALA A 140 -0.33 4.53 -11.56
CA ALA A 140 0.17 5.79 -11.04
C ALA A 140 -0.52 7.01 -11.67
N LEU A 141 -0.89 6.89 -12.95
CA LEU A 141 -1.66 7.92 -13.65
C LEU A 141 -3.16 7.81 -13.40
N GLN A 142 -3.64 6.72 -12.78
CA GLN A 142 -5.08 6.41 -12.69
C GLN A 142 -5.76 6.46 -14.08
N TYR A 143 -5.08 5.92 -15.08
CA TYR A 143 -5.54 5.94 -16.46
C TYR A 143 -6.50 4.78 -16.72
N SER A 144 -7.81 5.02 -16.51
CA SER A 144 -8.87 4.00 -16.57
C SER A 144 -8.94 3.24 -17.91
N LYS A 145 -8.64 3.89 -19.03
CA LYS A 145 -8.55 3.23 -20.35
C LYS A 145 -7.49 2.12 -20.42
N GLY A 146 -6.58 2.05 -19.43
CA GLY A 146 -5.58 0.98 -19.28
C GLY A 146 -6.12 -0.29 -18.61
N GLU A 147 -7.30 -0.25 -18.01
CA GLU A 147 -7.90 -1.38 -17.28
C GLU A 147 -7.97 -2.67 -18.10
N PRO A 148 -8.50 -2.67 -19.35
CA PRO A 148 -8.58 -3.89 -20.16
C PRO A 148 -7.22 -4.54 -20.43
N ALA A 149 -6.15 -3.73 -20.50
CA ALA A 149 -4.80 -4.22 -20.74
C ALA A 149 -4.16 -4.83 -19.48
N VAL A 150 -4.59 -4.42 -18.29
CA VAL A 150 -4.08 -4.94 -17.01
C VAL A 150 -4.83 -6.19 -16.56
N ARG A 151 -6.13 -6.28 -16.81
CA ARG A 151 -7.02 -7.36 -16.36
C ARG A 151 -6.53 -8.79 -16.66
N PRO A 152 -5.92 -9.11 -17.82
CA PRO A 152 -5.40 -10.45 -18.09
C PRO A 152 -4.30 -10.92 -17.13
N TYR A 153 -3.61 -9.98 -16.46
CA TYR A 153 -2.52 -10.31 -15.53
C TYR A 153 -2.98 -10.70 -14.13
N LEU A 154 -4.27 -10.62 -13.80
CA LEU A 154 -4.83 -11.14 -12.54
C LEU A 154 -4.52 -12.61 -12.33
N LYS A 155 -4.57 -13.41 -13.38
CA LYS A 155 -4.31 -14.88 -13.36
C LYS A 155 -2.90 -15.24 -13.82
N HIS A 156 -1.95 -14.31 -13.75
CA HIS A 156 -0.58 -14.56 -14.19
C HIS A 156 0.16 -15.45 -13.21
N LYS A 157 0.95 -16.44 -13.73
CA LYS A 157 1.72 -17.41 -12.93
C LYS A 157 2.73 -16.78 -11.96
N ASN A 158 3.26 -15.62 -12.28
CA ASN A 158 4.13 -14.88 -11.37
C ASN A 158 3.26 -14.11 -10.38
N LYS A 159 3.36 -14.48 -9.08
CA LYS A 159 2.56 -13.94 -7.97
C LYS A 159 2.72 -12.42 -7.81
N ASN A 160 3.95 -11.91 -7.94
CA ASN A 160 4.21 -10.47 -7.82
C ASN A 160 3.50 -9.68 -8.91
N LEU A 161 3.52 -10.18 -10.14
CA LEU A 161 2.83 -9.52 -11.26
C LEU A 161 1.31 -9.58 -11.08
N SER A 162 0.77 -10.72 -10.66
CA SER A 162 -0.64 -10.87 -10.33
C SER A 162 -1.07 -9.89 -9.24
N THR A 163 -0.35 -9.85 -8.12
CA THR A 163 -0.61 -8.89 -7.03
C THR A 163 -0.56 -7.43 -7.53
N ASN A 164 0.44 -7.07 -8.33
CA ASN A 164 0.53 -5.73 -8.90
C ASN A 164 -0.66 -5.41 -9.82
N ALA A 165 -1.17 -6.40 -10.56
CA ALA A 165 -2.35 -6.23 -11.40
C ALA A 165 -3.62 -6.02 -10.55
N TYR A 166 -3.83 -6.78 -9.48
CA TYR A 166 -4.94 -6.56 -8.54
C TYR A 166 -4.91 -5.15 -7.95
N ILE A 167 -3.75 -4.73 -7.41
CA ILE A 167 -3.59 -3.39 -6.83
C ILE A 167 -3.81 -2.29 -7.88
N ALA A 168 -3.34 -2.52 -9.11
CA ALA A 168 -3.55 -1.56 -10.19
C ALA A 168 -5.02 -1.46 -10.58
N LEU A 169 -5.74 -2.58 -10.67
CA LEU A 169 -7.16 -2.57 -11.00
C LEU A 169 -8.00 -1.85 -9.95
N ILE A 170 -7.67 -1.94 -8.67
CA ILE A 170 -8.32 -1.13 -7.63
C ILE A 170 -8.17 0.38 -7.93
N ALA A 171 -7.02 0.79 -8.48
CA ALA A 171 -6.78 2.18 -8.87
C ALA A 171 -7.42 2.58 -10.20
N LEU A 172 -7.71 1.64 -11.09
CA LEU A 172 -8.18 1.88 -12.46
C LEU A 172 -9.67 1.62 -12.66
N ALA A 173 -10.23 0.63 -11.94
CA ALA A 173 -11.59 0.19 -12.14
C ALA A 173 -12.58 1.35 -12.00
N SER A 174 -13.41 1.55 -13.01
CA SER A 174 -14.54 2.48 -12.99
C SER A 174 -15.70 1.93 -12.17
N ASP A 175 -15.75 0.61 -12.05
CA ASP A 175 -16.83 -0.15 -11.44
C ASP A 175 -16.48 -0.63 -10.01
N LYS A 176 -17.35 -1.48 -9.46
CA LYS A 176 -17.19 -2.11 -8.16
C LYS A 176 -15.98 -3.03 -8.13
N LEU A 177 -15.39 -3.17 -6.95
CA LEU A 177 -14.18 -3.98 -6.73
C LEU A 177 -14.50 -5.48 -6.51
N ASP A 178 -15.58 -6.00 -7.07
CA ASP A 178 -16.09 -7.36 -6.88
C ASP A 178 -15.04 -8.45 -7.22
N PHE A 179 -14.12 -8.15 -8.13
CA PHE A 179 -13.05 -9.07 -8.54
C PHE A 179 -12.03 -9.40 -7.42
N LEU A 180 -12.01 -8.65 -6.32
CA LEU A 180 -11.05 -8.89 -5.24
C LEU A 180 -11.33 -10.18 -4.47
N ILE A 181 -12.56 -10.69 -4.49
CA ILE A 181 -12.88 -11.98 -3.86
C ILE A 181 -12.06 -13.12 -4.46
N ASP A 182 -11.70 -13.04 -5.73
CA ASP A 182 -10.93 -14.05 -6.47
C ASP A 182 -9.41 -13.93 -6.27
N TYR A 183 -8.94 -13.07 -5.37
CA TYR A 183 -7.51 -12.92 -5.13
C TYR A 183 -6.93 -14.22 -4.55
N PRO A 184 -5.96 -14.85 -5.25
CA PRO A 184 -5.60 -16.24 -4.95
C PRO A 184 -4.54 -16.40 -3.86
N GLU A 185 -3.84 -15.31 -3.50
CA GLU A 185 -2.66 -15.37 -2.66
C GLU A 185 -2.91 -14.74 -1.28
N THR A 186 -1.95 -14.92 -0.36
CA THR A 186 -1.95 -14.15 0.90
C THR A 186 -1.49 -12.71 0.64
N LEU A 187 -2.26 -11.74 1.08
CA LEU A 187 -1.86 -10.33 1.01
C LEU A 187 -0.79 -10.02 2.06
N SER A 188 0.30 -9.41 1.61
CA SER A 188 1.27 -8.82 2.53
C SER A 188 0.71 -7.55 3.16
N LEU A 189 1.19 -7.21 4.36
CA LEU A 189 0.81 -5.95 5.04
C LEU A 189 1.00 -4.72 4.13
N THR A 190 2.11 -4.69 3.37
CA THR A 190 2.38 -3.61 2.40
C THR A 190 1.31 -3.55 1.30
N SER A 191 0.81 -4.69 0.84
CA SER A 191 -0.27 -4.74 -0.17
C SER A 191 -1.61 -4.28 0.42
N GLU A 192 -1.93 -4.69 1.64
CA GLU A 192 -3.12 -4.22 2.36
C GLU A 192 -3.12 -2.71 2.53
N ILE A 193 -2.01 -2.13 3.01
CA ILE A 193 -1.86 -0.68 3.17
C ILE A 193 -2.08 0.05 1.84
N LYS A 194 -1.46 -0.44 0.75
CA LYS A 194 -1.66 0.14 -0.58
C LYS A 194 -3.11 0.07 -1.07
N ILE A 195 -3.81 -1.03 -0.80
CA ILE A 195 -5.22 -1.18 -1.15
C ILE A 195 -6.06 -0.16 -0.38
N MET A 196 -5.86 -0.05 0.91
CA MET A 196 -6.61 0.89 1.76
C MET A 196 -6.31 2.35 1.39
N ASP A 197 -5.05 2.70 1.08
CA ASP A 197 -4.66 4.03 0.60
C ASP A 197 -5.39 4.40 -0.71
N ILE A 198 -5.42 3.48 -1.67
CA ILE A 198 -6.17 3.67 -2.92
C ILE A 198 -7.66 3.83 -2.64
N LEU A 199 -8.22 3.05 -1.73
CA LEU A 199 -9.63 3.11 -1.34
C LEU A 199 -9.99 4.51 -0.80
N HIS A 200 -9.17 5.01 0.14
CA HIS A 200 -9.36 6.34 0.73
C HIS A 200 -9.21 7.47 -0.30
N SER A 201 -8.28 7.34 -1.22
CA SER A 201 -8.03 8.37 -2.24
C SER A 201 -9.07 8.39 -3.35
N ARG A 202 -9.59 7.23 -3.77
CA ARG A 202 -10.54 7.10 -4.89
C ARG A 202 -12.00 7.06 -4.48
N LYS A 203 -12.30 6.56 -3.27
CA LYS A 203 -13.66 6.36 -2.77
C LYS A 203 -14.55 5.59 -3.77
N PRO A 204 -14.14 4.41 -4.24
CA PRO A 204 -14.93 3.62 -5.18
C PRO A 204 -16.26 3.19 -4.54
N PRO A 205 -17.27 2.82 -5.34
CA PRO A 205 -18.51 2.27 -4.80
C PRO A 205 -18.25 0.93 -4.09
N MET A 206 -19.11 0.63 -3.12
CA MET A 206 -19.03 -0.62 -2.36
C MET A 206 -19.15 -1.83 -3.29
N PRO A 207 -18.30 -2.87 -3.12
CA PRO A 207 -18.46 -4.13 -3.83
C PRO A 207 -19.82 -4.75 -3.61
N SER A 208 -20.46 -5.27 -4.67
CA SER A 208 -21.80 -5.89 -4.56
C SER A 208 -21.76 -7.22 -3.82
N ASN A 209 -20.63 -7.91 -3.87
CA ASN A 209 -20.40 -9.20 -3.21
C ASN A 209 -19.61 -9.08 -1.89
N LEU A 210 -19.56 -7.90 -1.27
CA LEU A 210 -18.76 -7.67 -0.05
C LEU A 210 -19.11 -8.64 1.09
N LYS A 211 -20.39 -9.04 1.21
CA LYS A 211 -20.82 -10.04 2.19
C LYS A 211 -20.15 -11.40 2.00
N ASP A 212 -19.85 -11.78 0.75
CA ASP A 212 -19.26 -13.07 0.45
C ASP A 212 -17.77 -13.14 0.84
N TRP A 213 -17.11 -11.96 0.95
CA TRP A 213 -15.68 -11.90 1.26
C TRP A 213 -15.36 -12.47 2.65
N ILE A 214 -16.23 -12.26 3.64
CA ILE A 214 -16.03 -12.82 4.99
C ILE A 214 -16.27 -14.34 5.07
N HIS A 215 -16.77 -14.95 4.00
CA HIS A 215 -16.92 -16.40 3.83
C HIS A 215 -15.87 -17.00 2.89
N SER A 216 -14.93 -16.20 2.39
CA SER A 216 -13.87 -16.67 1.49
C SER A 216 -12.98 -17.72 2.18
N PRO A 217 -12.51 -18.76 1.45
CA PRO A 217 -11.49 -19.67 1.97
C PRO A 217 -10.12 -19.00 2.16
N ASN A 218 -9.91 -17.83 1.58
CA ASN A 218 -8.67 -17.07 1.71
C ASN A 218 -8.73 -16.13 2.93
N PRO A 219 -7.92 -16.38 3.99
CA PRO A 219 -7.94 -15.54 5.20
C PRO A 219 -7.64 -14.07 4.94
N SER A 220 -6.84 -13.75 3.92
CA SER A 220 -6.54 -12.37 3.53
C SER A 220 -7.76 -11.66 2.96
N ILE A 221 -8.60 -12.38 2.22
CA ILE A 221 -9.86 -11.83 1.69
C ILE A 221 -10.88 -11.64 2.80
N VAL A 222 -10.98 -12.59 3.74
CA VAL A 222 -11.82 -12.44 4.94
C VAL A 222 -11.43 -11.17 5.69
N LYS A 223 -10.15 -11.02 6.02
CA LYS A 223 -9.63 -9.83 6.70
C LYS A 223 -9.91 -8.55 5.92
N MET A 224 -9.68 -8.56 4.61
CA MET A 224 -9.95 -7.41 3.76
C MET A 224 -11.45 -7.10 3.70
N GLY A 225 -12.30 -8.12 3.66
CA GLY A 225 -13.76 -7.99 3.74
C GLY A 225 -14.20 -7.24 4.98
N VAL A 226 -13.67 -7.61 6.15
CA VAL A 226 -13.95 -6.90 7.41
C VAL A 226 -13.49 -5.43 7.33
N LYS A 227 -12.28 -5.15 6.82
CA LYS A 227 -11.78 -3.77 6.61
C LYS A 227 -12.68 -2.95 5.69
N PHE A 228 -13.15 -3.55 4.60
CA PHE A 228 -14.06 -2.89 3.67
C PHE A 228 -15.43 -2.63 4.30
N MET A 229 -15.96 -3.57 5.09
CA MET A 229 -17.20 -3.35 5.84
C MET A 229 -17.07 -2.15 6.78
N VAL A 230 -15.97 -2.04 7.52
CA VAL A 230 -15.67 -0.86 8.34
C VAL A 230 -15.59 0.41 7.48
N TYR A 231 -14.83 0.36 6.37
CA TYR A 231 -14.66 1.52 5.49
C TYR A 231 -15.98 2.05 4.91
N TYR A 232 -16.89 1.13 4.51
CA TYR A 232 -18.20 1.48 3.95
C TYR A 232 -19.30 1.65 5.01
N ASN A 233 -18.97 1.56 6.30
CA ASN A 233 -19.92 1.53 7.41
C ASN A 233 -21.03 0.48 7.17
N PHE A 234 -20.63 -0.71 6.74
CA PHE A 234 -21.54 -1.80 6.39
C PHE A 234 -21.66 -2.78 7.57
N SER A 235 -22.89 -2.96 8.07
CA SER A 235 -23.15 -3.82 9.22
C SER A 235 -22.81 -5.29 8.94
N ILE A 236 -22.18 -5.93 9.94
CA ILE A 236 -21.88 -7.37 9.97
C ILE A 236 -22.96 -8.04 10.84
N SER A 237 -23.49 -9.18 10.41
CA SER A 237 -24.47 -9.92 11.20
C SER A 237 -23.86 -10.45 12.51
N LYS A 238 -24.67 -10.61 13.55
CA LYS A 238 -24.22 -11.17 14.82
C LYS A 238 -23.61 -12.55 14.67
N GLU A 239 -24.23 -13.39 13.83
CA GLU A 239 -23.80 -14.75 13.53
C GLU A 239 -22.40 -14.75 12.89
N ASP A 240 -22.17 -13.84 11.94
CA ASP A 240 -20.86 -13.70 11.27
C ASP A 240 -19.80 -13.19 12.23
N ILE A 241 -20.11 -12.24 13.10
CA ILE A 241 -19.19 -11.76 14.13
C ILE A 241 -18.79 -12.90 15.06
N ILE A 242 -19.75 -13.66 15.58
CA ILE A 242 -19.46 -14.81 16.46
C ILE A 242 -18.57 -15.84 15.74
N ARG A 243 -18.86 -16.16 14.49
CA ARG A 243 -18.08 -17.08 13.67
C ARG A 243 -16.66 -16.58 13.46
N LEU A 244 -16.50 -15.31 13.09
CA LEU A 244 -15.19 -14.71 12.80
C LEU A 244 -14.35 -14.53 14.06
N LEU A 245 -14.93 -14.17 15.21
CA LEU A 245 -14.26 -14.11 16.50
C LEU A 245 -13.78 -15.48 16.97
N LYS A 246 -14.42 -16.58 16.53
CA LYS A 246 -13.98 -17.97 16.78
C LYS A 246 -13.02 -18.50 15.72
N SER A 247 -12.55 -17.69 14.78
CA SER A 247 -11.60 -18.11 13.76
C SER A 247 -10.28 -18.61 14.38
N GLU A 248 -9.68 -19.65 13.81
CA GLU A 248 -8.34 -20.12 14.19
C GLU A 248 -7.28 -19.04 13.90
N SER A 249 -7.49 -18.20 12.93
CA SER A 249 -6.58 -17.13 12.55
C SER A 249 -6.66 -15.95 13.52
N GLU A 250 -5.59 -15.78 14.34
CA GLU A 250 -5.46 -14.61 15.22
C GLU A 250 -5.61 -13.28 14.47
N MET A 251 -5.11 -13.20 13.24
CA MET A 251 -5.17 -12.02 12.40
C MET A 251 -6.63 -11.65 12.04
N ILE A 252 -7.49 -12.64 11.77
CA ILE A 252 -8.91 -12.41 11.53
C ILE A 252 -9.58 -11.97 12.81
N ARG A 253 -9.36 -12.67 13.93
CA ARG A 253 -9.95 -12.29 15.22
C ARG A 253 -9.59 -10.85 15.60
N ASN A 254 -8.31 -10.47 15.45
CA ASN A 254 -7.86 -9.10 15.73
C ASN A 254 -8.64 -8.06 14.89
N GLU A 255 -8.77 -8.31 13.59
CA GLU A 255 -9.48 -7.38 12.69
C GLU A 255 -10.97 -7.25 13.06
N VAL A 256 -11.61 -8.36 13.44
CA VAL A 256 -13.02 -8.36 13.84
C VAL A 256 -13.22 -7.67 15.18
N ILE A 257 -12.33 -7.89 16.15
CA ILE A 257 -12.35 -7.16 17.43
C ILE A 257 -12.30 -5.64 17.18
N MET A 258 -11.40 -5.19 16.30
CA MET A 258 -11.33 -3.78 15.92
C MET A 258 -12.59 -3.30 15.20
N ALA A 259 -13.18 -4.14 14.35
CA ALA A 259 -14.40 -3.81 13.61
C ALA A 259 -15.61 -3.63 14.55
N THR A 260 -15.71 -4.37 15.67
CA THR A 260 -16.82 -4.22 16.62
C THR A 260 -16.92 -2.81 17.18
N ARG A 261 -15.78 -2.20 17.55
CA ARG A 261 -15.80 -0.81 18.03
C ARG A 261 -16.02 0.21 16.92
N ASN A 262 -15.44 -0.02 15.74
CA ASN A 262 -15.54 0.92 14.64
C ASN A 262 -16.94 0.99 14.02
N LEU A 263 -17.71 -0.09 14.12
CA LEU A 263 -19.10 -0.20 13.66
C LEU A 263 -20.12 -0.11 14.80
N TYR A 264 -19.67 0.12 16.05
CA TYR A 264 -20.50 0.19 17.26
C TYR A 264 -21.44 -1.01 17.42
N ILE A 265 -20.85 -2.25 17.37
CA ILE A 265 -21.64 -3.49 17.45
C ILE A 265 -21.73 -3.93 18.93
N GLU A 266 -22.72 -3.42 19.64
CA GLU A 266 -22.95 -3.72 21.06
C GLU A 266 -23.17 -5.21 21.34
N ASP A 267 -23.83 -5.92 20.43
CA ASP A 267 -24.05 -7.37 20.51
C ASP A 267 -22.77 -8.21 20.65
N ALA A 268 -21.60 -7.64 20.33
CA ALA A 268 -20.32 -8.31 20.46
C ALA A 268 -19.77 -8.32 21.91
N GLU A 269 -20.28 -7.50 22.80
CA GLU A 269 -19.76 -7.33 24.17
C GLU A 269 -19.58 -8.67 24.90
N THR A 270 -20.63 -9.46 25.00
CA THR A 270 -20.64 -10.73 25.73
C THR A 270 -19.60 -11.73 25.18
N ILE A 271 -19.49 -11.81 23.84
CA ILE A 271 -18.54 -12.74 23.20
C ILE A 271 -17.08 -12.27 23.37
N LEU A 272 -16.82 -10.96 23.34
CA LEU A 272 -15.51 -10.39 23.60
C LEU A 272 -15.05 -10.68 25.03
N ILE A 273 -15.91 -10.52 26.02
CA ILE A 273 -15.63 -10.86 27.42
C ILE A 273 -15.33 -12.35 27.57
N GLN A 274 -16.13 -13.24 26.95
CA GLN A 274 -15.91 -14.69 27.00
C GLN A 274 -14.56 -15.12 26.42
N GLN A 275 -14.14 -14.48 25.33
CA GLN A 275 -12.88 -14.83 24.64
C GLN A 275 -11.64 -14.21 25.27
N PHE A 276 -11.77 -13.19 26.10
CA PHE A 276 -10.66 -12.43 26.63
C PHE A 276 -9.54 -13.32 27.22
N LYS A 277 -9.89 -14.33 28.04
CA LYS A 277 -8.89 -15.18 28.70
C LYS A 277 -8.01 -15.96 27.73
N SER A 278 -8.57 -16.43 26.60
CA SER A 278 -7.89 -17.28 25.61
C SER A 278 -7.10 -16.50 24.57
N GLU A 279 -7.26 -15.19 24.50
CA GLU A 279 -6.61 -14.38 23.49
C GLU A 279 -5.16 -14.00 23.82
N SER A 280 -4.39 -13.69 22.77
CA SER A 280 -3.06 -13.11 22.90
C SER A 280 -3.09 -11.76 23.62
N LYS A 281 -1.97 -11.33 24.21
CA LYS A 281 -1.87 -10.02 24.87
C LYS A 281 -2.31 -8.88 23.97
N LYS A 282 -1.91 -8.93 22.70
CA LYS A 282 -2.33 -7.94 21.68
C LYS A 282 -3.84 -7.89 21.54
N ASN A 283 -4.48 -9.04 21.34
CA ASN A 283 -5.93 -9.11 21.20
C ASN A 283 -6.67 -8.75 22.49
N LYS A 284 -6.11 -9.08 23.65
CA LYS A 284 -6.65 -8.64 24.94
C LYS A 284 -6.76 -7.12 25.03
N ILE A 285 -5.70 -6.41 24.66
CA ILE A 285 -5.70 -4.93 24.64
C ILE A 285 -6.74 -4.40 23.65
N GLU A 286 -6.85 -5.01 22.47
CA GLU A 286 -7.87 -4.61 21.49
C GLU A 286 -9.31 -4.89 21.96
N ILE A 287 -9.53 -6.02 22.69
CA ILE A 287 -10.84 -6.32 23.31
C ILE A 287 -11.18 -5.25 24.33
N LEU A 288 -10.23 -4.90 25.23
CA LEU A 288 -10.46 -3.86 26.23
C LEU A 288 -10.81 -2.54 25.59
N THR A 289 -10.04 -2.12 24.56
CA THR A 289 -10.34 -0.90 23.82
C THR A 289 -11.72 -0.93 23.15
N SER A 290 -12.12 -2.10 22.63
CA SER A 290 -13.43 -2.27 22.02
C SER A 290 -14.55 -2.21 23.06
N LEU A 291 -14.38 -2.85 24.21
CA LEU A 291 -15.32 -2.76 25.33
C LEU A 291 -15.45 -1.33 25.86
N GLY A 292 -14.37 -0.55 25.86
CA GLY A 292 -14.42 0.87 26.22
C GLY A 292 -15.29 1.71 25.26
N ALA A 293 -15.44 1.28 24.01
CA ALA A 293 -16.23 2.00 23.01
C ALA A 293 -17.71 1.55 22.95
N ILE A 294 -17.98 0.23 23.15
CA ILE A 294 -19.31 -0.35 22.96
C ILE A 294 -19.90 -0.92 24.25
N GLY A 295 -19.11 -0.94 25.34
CA GLY A 295 -19.48 -1.61 26.57
C GLY A 295 -20.58 -0.92 27.34
N THR A 296 -21.36 -1.77 28.00
CA THR A 296 -22.43 -1.38 28.90
C THR A 296 -21.97 -1.62 30.37
N GLU A 297 -22.91 -1.61 31.32
CA GLU A 297 -22.68 -1.98 32.72
C GLU A 297 -22.05 -3.38 32.86
N VAL A 298 -22.31 -4.31 31.92
CA VAL A 298 -21.72 -5.66 31.93
C VAL A 298 -20.21 -5.58 31.69
N ALA A 299 -19.77 -4.76 30.71
CA ALA A 299 -18.35 -4.53 30.48
C ALA A 299 -17.72 -3.78 31.66
N GLU A 300 -18.38 -2.76 32.24
CA GLU A 300 -17.86 -2.02 33.38
C GLU A 300 -17.58 -2.95 34.56
N ASN A 301 -18.50 -3.88 34.88
CA ASN A 301 -18.31 -4.89 35.92
C ASN A 301 -17.15 -5.85 35.63
N PHE A 302 -17.04 -6.32 34.38
CA PHE A 302 -15.93 -7.19 33.96
C PHE A 302 -14.58 -6.45 34.06
N LEU A 303 -14.50 -5.21 33.59
CA LEU A 303 -13.28 -4.40 33.61
C LEU A 303 -12.87 -4.05 35.05
N SER A 304 -13.82 -3.77 35.91
CA SER A 304 -13.60 -3.50 37.34
C SER A 304 -12.93 -4.69 38.02
N GLN A 305 -13.46 -5.90 37.80
CA GLN A 305 -12.88 -7.12 38.35
C GLN A 305 -11.50 -7.39 37.74
N LEU A 306 -11.33 -7.21 36.43
CA LEU A 306 -10.07 -7.39 35.75
C LEU A 306 -8.96 -6.46 36.26
N LEU A 307 -9.31 -5.21 36.61
CA LEU A 307 -8.38 -4.24 37.16
C LEU A 307 -7.76 -4.68 38.47
N ILE A 308 -8.55 -5.45 39.28
CA ILE A 308 -8.07 -6.04 40.55
C ILE A 308 -7.19 -7.26 40.27
N ASP A 309 -7.63 -8.13 39.35
CA ASP A 309 -7.04 -9.45 39.15
C ASP A 309 -5.77 -9.44 38.31
N THR A 310 -5.60 -8.43 37.43
CA THR A 310 -4.47 -8.42 36.52
C THR A 310 -3.19 -7.82 37.10
N THR A 311 -2.06 -8.48 36.86
CA THR A 311 -0.72 -7.97 37.18
C THR A 311 0.04 -7.41 35.97
N ASP A 312 -0.46 -7.61 34.75
CA ASP A 312 0.16 -7.09 33.54
C ASP A 312 -0.14 -5.60 33.39
N VAL A 313 0.91 -4.80 33.42
CA VAL A 313 0.82 -3.32 33.39
C VAL A 313 0.11 -2.78 32.15
N ASP A 314 0.36 -3.37 30.96
CA ASP A 314 -0.27 -2.89 29.73
C ASP A 314 -1.77 -3.22 29.70
N VAL A 315 -2.14 -4.43 30.18
CA VAL A 315 -3.54 -4.84 30.33
C VAL A 315 -4.24 -3.95 31.36
N LYS A 316 -3.58 -3.68 32.49
CA LYS A 316 -4.09 -2.80 33.55
C LYS A 316 -4.35 -1.40 33.02
N LEU A 317 -3.38 -0.83 32.30
CA LEU A 317 -3.51 0.49 31.71
C LEU A 317 -4.65 0.55 30.66
N ALA A 318 -4.73 -0.45 29.77
CA ALA A 318 -5.82 -0.55 28.80
C ALA A 318 -7.19 -0.68 29.51
N THR A 319 -7.26 -1.39 30.65
CA THR A 319 -8.49 -1.50 31.46
C THR A 319 -8.89 -0.14 32.02
N VAL A 320 -7.93 0.66 32.54
CA VAL A 320 -8.19 2.02 33.04
C VAL A 320 -8.72 2.92 31.92
N TYR A 321 -8.10 2.88 30.72
CA TYR A 321 -8.61 3.61 29.55
C TYR A 321 -10.06 3.23 29.23
N SER A 322 -10.37 1.93 29.23
CA SER A 322 -11.71 1.44 28.86
C SER A 322 -12.76 1.81 29.89
N LEU A 323 -12.46 1.69 31.20
CA LEU A 323 -13.36 2.12 32.28
C LEU A 323 -13.63 3.63 32.20
N ASN A 324 -12.58 4.44 31.99
CA ASN A 324 -12.76 5.88 31.83
C ASN A 324 -13.53 6.26 30.57
N ALA A 325 -13.45 5.46 29.50
CA ALA A 325 -14.22 5.68 28.28
C ALA A 325 -15.72 5.35 28.46
N ILE A 326 -16.05 4.28 29.20
CA ILE A 326 -17.44 3.92 29.53
C ILE A 326 -18.03 4.95 30.49
N ASN A 327 -17.30 5.27 31.57
CA ASN A 327 -17.75 6.13 32.65
C ASN A 327 -16.63 7.07 33.09
N GLY A 328 -16.62 8.31 32.60
CA GLY A 328 -15.59 9.30 32.89
C GLY A 328 -15.43 9.65 34.38
N HIS A 329 -16.45 9.37 35.21
CA HIS A 329 -16.46 9.62 36.64
C HIS A 329 -16.18 8.37 37.48
N TYR A 330 -15.94 7.22 36.86
CA TYR A 330 -15.74 5.93 37.53
C TYR A 330 -14.72 5.98 38.66
N PHE A 331 -13.58 6.63 38.42
CA PHE A 331 -12.44 6.70 39.36
C PHE A 331 -12.57 7.81 40.41
N GLU A 332 -13.65 8.55 40.43
CA GLU A 332 -13.89 9.58 41.50
C GLU A 332 -14.33 8.91 42.82
N SER A 333 -14.98 7.74 42.71
CA SER A 333 -15.47 6.96 43.86
C SER A 333 -14.81 5.59 44.00
N SER A 334 -14.04 5.14 42.98
CA SER A 334 -13.46 3.79 42.95
C SER A 334 -11.95 3.85 42.86
N PHE A 335 -11.27 2.91 43.53
CA PHE A 335 -9.80 2.72 43.52
C PHE A 335 -8.99 3.92 44.03
N THR A 336 -9.57 4.81 44.82
CA THR A 336 -8.88 6.00 45.36
C THR A 336 -7.67 5.64 46.24
N ASP A 337 -7.67 4.46 46.89
CA ASP A 337 -6.64 3.98 47.78
C ASP A 337 -5.49 3.24 47.08
N SER A 338 -5.53 3.10 45.73
CA SER A 338 -4.47 2.46 44.94
C SER A 338 -3.58 3.51 44.23
N PRO A 339 -2.34 3.77 44.76
CA PRO A 339 -1.44 4.74 44.14
C PRO A 339 -1.07 4.40 42.68
N GLU A 340 -0.92 3.11 42.36
CA GLU A 340 -0.61 2.61 41.04
C GLU A 340 -1.75 2.93 40.05
N VAL A 341 -2.98 2.57 40.40
CA VAL A 341 -4.15 2.83 39.57
C VAL A 341 -4.37 4.33 39.41
N MET A 342 -4.22 5.12 40.45
CA MET A 342 -4.36 6.58 40.43
C MET A 342 -3.29 7.26 39.56
N ALA A 343 -2.08 6.67 39.47
CA ALA A 343 -1.06 7.15 38.53
C ALA A 343 -1.48 6.89 37.08
N MET A 344 -2.03 5.70 36.77
CA MET A 344 -2.58 5.38 35.46
C MET A 344 -3.77 6.27 35.10
N VAL A 345 -4.68 6.52 36.04
CA VAL A 345 -5.84 7.43 35.84
C VAL A 345 -5.36 8.86 35.50
N ARG A 346 -4.34 9.36 36.21
CA ARG A 346 -3.75 10.67 35.87
C ARG A 346 -3.18 10.70 34.46
N HIS A 347 -2.49 9.63 34.05
CA HIS A 347 -1.97 9.48 32.68
C HIS A 347 -3.10 9.45 31.65
N VAL A 348 -4.18 8.70 31.90
CA VAL A 348 -5.33 8.57 30.99
C VAL A 348 -6.13 9.91 30.86
N LYS A 349 -6.20 10.69 31.94
CA LYS A 349 -6.91 11.98 31.96
C LYS A 349 -6.03 13.17 31.54
N ASP A 350 -4.75 12.94 31.22
CA ASP A 350 -3.84 14.02 30.76
C ASP A 350 -4.23 14.47 29.33
N PRO A 351 -4.63 15.74 29.13
CA PRO A 351 -5.06 16.22 27.82
C PRO A 351 -3.91 16.37 26.81
N TYR A 352 -2.67 16.16 27.22
CA TYR A 352 -1.48 16.28 26.36
C TYR A 352 -0.91 14.92 25.91
N ILE A 353 -1.53 13.81 26.28
CA ILE A 353 -1.23 12.45 25.88
C ILE A 353 -2.38 11.90 25.07
#